data_a0151564330a4d8005b058d2bd05c81a
#
_entry.id   a0151564330a4d8005b058d2bd05c81a
#
_cell.length_a   1.000
_cell.length_b   1.000
_cell.length_c   1.000
_cell.angle_alpha   90.00
_cell.angle_beta   90.00
_cell.angle_gamma   90.00
#
_symmetry.space_group_name_H-M   'P 1'
#
loop_
_entity.id
_entity.type
_entity.pdbx_description
1 polymer ?
#
loop_
_entity_poly.entity_id
_entity_poly.type
_entity_poly.pdbx_seq_one_letter_code
_entity_poly.pdbx_strand_id
1 'polypeptide(L)'
;MLKNSLNMGTGSITLKNDFRVTNFGKFLRKTKINELPQIYNIIRGDITLIGPRPVLEQDWKLYPDSILNRIYEIKPGLTGIGSIIFRDEESILTAVKNEDHQEFYKKKIAPYKGKLEIWYQNNQSMSVDLKLIFLTALVIIIPTNRFHENFFQDLPERDF
;
A
#
# COMPACT_ATOMS: atom_id res chain seq x y z
N MET A 1 -12.94 -5.34 10.99
CA MET A 1 -12.04 -5.41 12.16
C MET A 1 -12.86 -5.25 13.44
N LEU A 2 -12.32 -5.69 14.57
CA LEU A 2 -12.94 -5.48 15.87
C LEU A 2 -12.99 -3.99 16.22
N LYS A 3 -13.98 -3.60 17.05
CA LYS A 3 -14.08 -2.24 17.60
C LYS A 3 -12.82 -1.94 18.42
N ASN A 4 -12.27 -0.73 18.32
CA ASN A 4 -10.98 -0.32 18.94
C ASN A 4 -9.74 -1.07 18.49
N SER A 5 -9.76 -1.70 17.30
CA SER A 5 -8.64 -2.49 16.79
C SER A 5 -7.31 -1.71 16.65
N LEU A 6 -7.36 -0.38 16.47
CA LEU A 6 -6.18 0.48 16.39
C LEU A 6 -5.39 0.58 17.71
N ASN A 7 -6.07 0.37 18.84
CA ASN A 7 -5.45 0.42 20.17
C ASN A 7 -5.02 -0.97 20.69
N MET A 8 -5.08 -2.00 19.83
CA MET A 8 -4.80 -3.38 20.18
C MET A 8 -3.66 -3.95 19.33
N GLY A 9 -2.80 -4.77 19.92
CA GLY A 9 -1.73 -5.47 19.22
C GLY A 9 -0.72 -4.52 18.57
N THR A 10 -0.51 -4.65 17.26
CA THR A 10 0.46 -3.86 16.48
C THR A 10 -0.09 -2.52 15.98
N GLY A 11 -1.17 -2.02 16.56
CA GLY A 11 -1.76 -0.72 16.18
C GLY A 11 -2.32 -0.71 14.75
N SER A 12 -1.88 0.23 13.91
CA SER A 12 -2.28 0.35 12.50
C SER A 12 -1.75 -0.78 11.61
N ILE A 13 -0.64 -1.40 12.00
CA ILE A 13 0.00 -2.47 11.27
C ILE A 13 -0.82 -3.77 11.41
N THR A 14 -1.11 -4.43 10.30
CA THR A 14 -1.82 -5.72 10.26
C THR A 14 -0.82 -6.83 9.93
N LEU A 15 -0.82 -7.90 10.73
CA LEU A 15 -0.02 -9.09 10.49
C LEU A 15 -0.87 -10.19 9.84
N LYS A 16 -0.19 -11.18 9.22
CA LYS A 16 -0.87 -12.36 8.70
C LYS A 16 -1.55 -13.10 9.85
N ASN A 17 -2.83 -13.44 9.67
CA ASN A 17 -3.67 -14.06 10.71
C ASN A 17 -3.96 -13.18 11.94
N ASP A 18 -3.94 -11.87 11.78
CA ASP A 18 -4.28 -10.94 12.84
C ASP A 18 -5.67 -11.27 13.45
N PHE A 19 -5.71 -11.48 14.76
CA PHE A 19 -6.92 -11.85 15.51
C PHE A 19 -8.01 -10.76 15.46
N ARG A 20 -7.61 -9.52 15.16
CA ARG A 20 -8.53 -8.37 15.03
C ARG A 20 -9.38 -8.43 13.76
N VAL A 21 -9.00 -9.25 12.80
CA VAL A 21 -9.69 -9.40 11.51
C VAL A 21 -10.65 -10.58 11.59
N THR A 22 -11.94 -10.31 11.51
CA THR A 22 -12.98 -11.35 11.46
C THR A 22 -12.88 -12.20 10.19
N ASN A 23 -13.43 -13.41 10.17
CA ASN A 23 -13.43 -14.28 8.98
C ASN A 23 -14.11 -13.59 7.78
N PHE A 24 -15.21 -12.89 8.00
CA PHE A 24 -15.87 -12.09 6.98
C PHE A 24 -14.98 -10.95 6.50
N GLY A 25 -14.26 -10.28 7.40
CA GLY A 25 -13.28 -9.25 7.05
C GLY A 25 -12.11 -9.78 6.21
N LYS A 26 -11.65 -11.02 6.48
CA LYS A 26 -10.63 -11.69 5.65
C LYS A 26 -11.14 -11.93 4.23
N PHE A 27 -12.37 -12.41 4.08
CA PHE A 27 -13.00 -12.60 2.77
C PHE A 27 -13.09 -11.27 2.00
N LEU A 28 -13.62 -10.21 2.61
CA LEU A 28 -13.74 -8.88 1.99
C LEU A 28 -12.39 -8.33 1.54
N ARG A 29 -11.33 -8.47 2.36
CA ARG A 29 -9.98 -8.04 2.03
C ARG A 29 -9.38 -8.84 0.87
N LYS A 30 -9.56 -10.17 0.88
CA LYS A 30 -9.05 -11.06 -0.18
C LYS A 30 -9.67 -10.74 -1.54
N THR A 31 -10.97 -10.43 -1.55
CA THR A 31 -11.72 -10.09 -2.77
C THR A 31 -11.66 -8.61 -3.15
N LYS A 32 -11.05 -7.77 -2.30
CA LYS A 32 -11.01 -6.30 -2.45
C LYS A 32 -12.39 -5.61 -2.47
N ILE A 33 -13.46 -6.32 -2.12
CA ILE A 33 -14.82 -5.79 -2.02
C ILE A 33 -14.90 -4.64 -0.98
N ASN A 34 -14.05 -4.69 0.05
CA ASN A 34 -13.93 -3.61 1.04
C ASN A 34 -13.50 -2.26 0.43
N GLU A 35 -12.96 -2.24 -0.78
CA GLU A 35 -12.52 -1.03 -1.46
C GLU A 35 -13.59 -0.46 -2.41
N LEU A 36 -14.67 -1.20 -2.70
CA LEU A 36 -15.77 -0.74 -3.56
C LEU A 36 -16.40 0.62 -3.12
N PRO A 37 -16.59 0.91 -1.83
CA PRO A 37 -17.11 2.22 -1.42
C PRO A 37 -16.23 3.39 -1.87
N GLN A 38 -14.93 3.16 -2.11
CA GLN A 38 -14.03 4.21 -2.60
C GLN A 38 -14.31 4.63 -4.04
N ILE A 39 -15.05 3.83 -4.81
CA ILE A 39 -15.54 4.22 -6.15
C ILE A 39 -16.37 5.50 -6.06
N TYR A 40 -17.16 5.64 -5.00
CA TYR A 40 -17.91 6.87 -4.76
C TYR A 40 -16.99 8.09 -4.57
N ASN A 41 -15.88 7.92 -3.85
CA ASN A 41 -14.88 8.98 -3.66
C ASN A 41 -14.17 9.34 -4.97
N ILE A 42 -13.96 8.35 -5.87
CA ILE A 42 -13.42 8.61 -7.21
C ILE A 42 -14.40 9.46 -8.04
N ILE A 43 -15.68 9.11 -8.04
CA ILE A 43 -16.73 9.84 -8.76
C ILE A 43 -16.83 11.29 -8.24
N ARG A 44 -16.69 11.49 -6.94
CA ARG A 44 -16.63 12.82 -6.34
C ARG A 44 -15.34 13.60 -6.63
N GLY A 45 -14.30 12.92 -7.08
CA GLY A 45 -13.00 13.52 -7.32
C GLY A 45 -12.16 13.72 -6.04
N ASP A 46 -12.56 13.08 -4.92
CA ASP A 46 -11.81 13.15 -3.66
C ASP A 46 -10.50 12.35 -3.75
N ILE A 47 -10.52 11.23 -4.50
CA ILE A 47 -9.36 10.39 -4.82
C ILE A 47 -9.31 10.10 -6.32
N THR A 48 -8.16 9.64 -6.80
CA THR A 48 -7.96 9.16 -8.18
C THR A 48 -7.99 7.63 -8.24
N LEU A 49 -8.03 7.07 -9.44
CA LEU A 49 -7.91 5.63 -9.61
C LEU A 49 -6.47 5.17 -9.31
N ILE A 50 -5.48 5.90 -9.84
CA ILE A 50 -4.05 5.64 -9.65
C ILE A 50 -3.43 6.80 -8.86
N GLY A 51 -2.68 6.47 -7.83
CA GLY A 51 -1.98 7.44 -6.98
C GLY A 51 -1.45 6.80 -5.70
N PRO A 52 -0.75 7.57 -4.87
CA PRO A 52 -0.28 7.08 -3.58
C PRO A 52 -1.46 6.66 -2.70
N ARG A 53 -1.31 5.55 -2.00
CA ARG A 53 -2.34 5.11 -1.05
C ARG A 53 -2.44 6.11 0.11
N PRO A 54 -3.66 6.52 0.50
CA PRO A 54 -3.83 7.38 1.67
C PRO A 54 -3.20 6.76 2.91
N VAL A 55 -2.34 7.51 3.57
CA VAL A 55 -1.70 7.11 4.83
C VAL A 55 -2.52 7.68 5.98
N LEU A 56 -2.73 6.89 7.03
CA LEU A 56 -3.41 7.37 8.23
C LEU A 56 -2.54 8.44 8.93
N GLU A 57 -3.15 9.48 9.48
CA GLU A 57 -2.45 10.59 10.14
C GLU A 57 -1.48 10.10 11.23
N GLN A 58 -1.87 9.08 11.99
CA GLN A 58 -1.01 8.46 13.01
C GLN A 58 0.24 7.79 12.44
N ASP A 59 0.20 7.37 11.18
CA ASP A 59 1.30 6.67 10.50
C ASP A 59 2.23 7.66 9.75
N TRP A 60 1.88 8.94 9.69
CA TRP A 60 2.74 9.97 9.08
C TRP A 60 4.11 10.03 9.72
N LYS A 61 4.19 9.86 11.04
CA LYS A 61 5.45 9.83 11.78
C LYS A 61 6.40 8.70 11.38
N LEU A 62 5.90 7.72 10.62
CA LEU A 62 6.70 6.60 10.12
C LEU A 62 7.42 6.94 8.81
N TYR A 63 7.01 8.03 8.14
CA TYR A 63 7.62 8.49 6.90
C TYR A 63 8.57 9.65 7.13
N PRO A 64 9.69 9.75 6.39
CA PRO A 64 10.52 10.95 6.36
C PRO A 64 9.74 12.18 5.87
N ASP A 65 9.94 13.35 6.48
CA ASP A 65 9.23 14.59 6.13
C ASP A 65 9.41 14.98 4.66
N SER A 66 10.61 14.75 4.11
CA SER A 66 10.91 15.03 2.69
C SER A 66 10.06 14.19 1.72
N ILE A 67 9.66 13.01 2.14
CA ILE A 67 8.80 12.10 1.36
C ILE A 67 7.34 12.53 1.53
N LEU A 68 6.91 12.82 2.75
CA LEU A 68 5.52 13.23 3.03
C LEU A 68 5.13 14.48 2.24
N ASN A 69 5.96 15.50 2.26
CA ASN A 69 5.69 16.75 1.52
C ASN A 69 5.42 16.48 0.05
N ARG A 70 6.16 15.58 -0.57
CA ARG A 70 5.97 15.21 -1.97
C ARG A 70 4.74 14.32 -2.22
N ILE A 71 4.46 13.36 -1.34
CA ILE A 71 3.27 12.50 -1.48
C ILE A 71 1.99 13.33 -1.45
N TYR A 72 1.94 14.41 -0.67
CA TYR A 72 0.76 15.27 -0.58
C TYR A 72 0.56 16.24 -1.75
N GLU A 73 1.52 16.37 -2.65
CA GLU A 73 1.36 17.18 -3.86
C GLU A 73 0.38 16.56 -4.87
N ILE A 74 0.12 15.26 -4.76
CA ILE A 74 -0.82 14.56 -5.65
C ILE A 74 -1.98 13.94 -4.87
N LYS A 75 -3.13 13.83 -5.54
CA LYS A 75 -4.30 13.19 -4.94
C LYS A 75 -4.03 11.72 -4.65
N PRO A 76 -4.49 11.22 -3.50
CA PRO A 76 -4.39 9.80 -3.19
C PRO A 76 -5.15 8.95 -4.22
N GLY A 77 -4.68 7.72 -4.43
CA GLY A 77 -5.27 6.76 -5.37
C GLY A 77 -5.92 5.57 -4.68
N LEU A 78 -6.87 4.94 -5.39
CA LEU A 78 -7.44 3.65 -4.98
C LEU A 78 -6.36 2.56 -5.05
N THR A 79 -5.53 2.59 -6.08
CA THR A 79 -4.37 1.72 -6.25
C THR A 79 -3.17 2.52 -6.74
N GLY A 80 -1.98 1.93 -6.71
CA GLY A 80 -0.74 2.54 -7.15
C GLY A 80 0.42 1.58 -7.04
N ILE A 81 1.61 2.03 -7.43
CA ILE A 81 2.83 1.18 -7.44
C ILE A 81 3.14 0.61 -6.06
N GLY A 82 3.03 1.41 -5.00
CA GLY A 82 3.23 0.96 -3.62
C GLY A 82 2.23 -0.13 -3.22
N SER A 83 0.95 -0.01 -3.61
CA SER A 83 -0.08 -1.01 -3.31
C SER A 83 0.14 -2.34 -4.03
N ILE A 84 0.72 -2.31 -5.24
CA ILE A 84 1.03 -3.50 -6.03
C ILE A 84 2.23 -4.23 -5.43
N ILE A 85 3.32 -3.51 -5.17
CA ILE A 85 4.59 -4.08 -4.67
C ILE A 85 4.44 -4.59 -3.23
N PHE A 86 3.69 -3.88 -2.40
CA PHE A 86 3.44 -4.24 -1.00
C PHE A 86 2.11 -4.97 -0.77
N ARG A 87 1.59 -5.66 -1.78
CA ARG A 87 0.37 -6.45 -1.60
C ARG A 87 0.48 -7.45 -0.44
N ASP A 88 1.64 -8.09 -0.27
CA ASP A 88 1.93 -9.07 0.78
C ASP A 88 2.65 -8.47 1.99
N GLU A 89 2.44 -7.19 2.25
CA GLU A 89 3.05 -6.48 3.38
C GLU A 89 2.85 -7.21 4.71
N GLU A 90 1.64 -7.75 4.92
CA GLU A 90 1.33 -8.55 6.11
C GLU A 90 2.26 -9.78 6.25
N SER A 91 2.64 -10.40 5.13
CA SER A 91 3.55 -11.55 5.12
C SER A 91 5.00 -11.13 5.37
N ILE A 92 5.42 -10.00 4.80
CA ILE A 92 6.76 -9.42 5.02
C ILE A 92 6.94 -9.10 6.50
N LEU A 93 5.99 -8.38 7.09
CA LEU A 93 6.03 -8.01 8.50
C LEU A 93 5.99 -9.23 9.42
N THR A 94 5.17 -10.23 9.10
CA THR A 94 5.09 -11.47 9.90
C THR A 94 6.40 -12.27 9.86
N ALA A 95 7.18 -12.16 8.79
CA ALA A 95 8.48 -12.83 8.67
C ALA A 95 9.58 -12.21 9.53
N VAL A 96 9.41 -10.97 9.97
CA VAL A 96 10.35 -10.26 10.86
C VAL A 96 10.24 -10.84 12.28
N LYS A 97 11.28 -11.53 12.77
CA LYS A 97 11.27 -12.21 14.06
C LYS A 97 12.09 -11.51 15.15
N ASN A 98 13.10 -10.74 14.76
CA ASN A 98 14.13 -10.24 15.66
C ASN A 98 14.08 -8.72 15.90
N GLU A 99 13.06 -8.05 15.36
CA GLU A 99 12.93 -6.60 15.41
C GLU A 99 11.46 -6.22 15.65
N ASP A 100 11.24 -5.07 16.28
CA ASP A 100 9.89 -4.53 16.43
C ASP A 100 9.28 -4.21 15.08
N HIS A 101 8.04 -4.64 14.84
CA HIS A 101 7.36 -4.48 13.57
C HIS A 101 7.16 -3.02 13.18
N GLN A 102 6.93 -2.13 14.16
CA GLN A 102 6.78 -0.70 13.86
C GLN A 102 8.13 -0.08 13.51
N GLU A 103 9.20 -0.50 14.18
CA GLU A 103 10.55 -0.01 13.90
C GLU A 103 11.03 -0.49 12.52
N PHE A 104 10.81 -1.77 12.19
CA PHE A 104 11.10 -2.30 10.86
C PHE A 104 10.29 -1.57 9.78
N TYR A 105 8.99 -1.34 10.02
CA TYR A 105 8.15 -0.58 9.10
C TYR A 105 8.71 0.82 8.87
N LYS A 106 9.05 1.54 9.93
CA LYS A 106 9.59 2.90 9.89
C LYS A 106 10.95 2.97 9.18
N LYS A 107 11.84 2.01 9.45
CA LYS A 107 13.21 2.04 8.92
C LYS A 107 13.32 1.52 7.48
N LYS A 108 12.48 0.57 7.10
CA LYS A 108 12.60 -0.15 5.82
C LYS A 108 11.41 0.07 4.90
N ILE A 109 10.20 -0.24 5.35
CA ILE A 109 9.01 -0.26 4.48
C ILE A 109 8.57 1.16 4.09
N ALA A 110 8.38 2.04 5.05
CA ALA A 110 7.87 3.39 4.79
C ALA A 110 8.80 4.21 3.88
N PRO A 111 10.14 4.24 4.08
CA PRO A 111 11.03 4.95 3.17
C PRO A 111 11.02 4.37 1.75
N TYR A 112 10.97 3.05 1.60
CA TYR A 112 10.92 2.42 0.29
C TYR A 112 9.58 2.68 -0.42
N LYS A 113 8.45 2.58 0.28
CA LYS A 113 7.15 3.01 -0.25
C LYS A 113 7.21 4.45 -0.73
N GLY A 114 7.78 5.34 0.07
CA GLY A 114 7.95 6.73 -0.32
C GLY A 114 8.76 6.92 -1.59
N LYS A 115 9.88 6.18 -1.77
CA LYS A 115 10.66 6.20 -3.01
C LYS A 115 9.83 5.75 -4.22
N LEU A 116 8.99 4.73 -4.07
CA LEU A 116 8.09 4.25 -5.12
C LEU A 116 7.05 5.31 -5.52
N GLU A 117 6.47 5.99 -4.54
CA GLU A 117 5.48 7.05 -4.82
C GLU A 117 6.13 8.27 -5.50
N ILE A 118 7.36 8.63 -5.10
CA ILE A 118 8.15 9.68 -5.79
C ILE A 118 8.51 9.23 -7.21
N TRP A 119 8.88 7.97 -7.40
CA TRP A 119 9.12 7.43 -8.74
C TRP A 119 7.86 7.57 -9.60
N TYR A 120 6.69 7.21 -9.08
CA TYR A 120 5.43 7.36 -9.80
C TYR A 120 5.16 8.83 -10.18
N GLN A 121 5.33 9.77 -9.25
CA GLN A 121 5.18 11.20 -9.55
C GLN A 121 6.05 11.66 -10.71
N ASN A 122 7.32 11.22 -10.73
CA ASN A 122 8.28 11.62 -11.77
C ASN A 122 8.00 10.97 -13.12
N ASN A 123 7.32 9.82 -13.14
CA ASN A 123 7.05 9.02 -14.34
C ASN A 123 5.56 8.97 -14.71
N GLN A 124 4.72 9.78 -14.08
CA GLN A 124 3.28 9.78 -14.30
C GLN A 124 2.96 10.02 -15.79
N SER A 125 2.24 9.07 -16.38
CA SER A 125 1.77 9.13 -17.76
C SER A 125 0.61 8.16 -17.96
N MET A 126 -0.19 8.37 -18.98
CA MET A 126 -1.30 7.47 -19.35
C MET A 126 -0.80 6.01 -19.52
N SER A 127 0.40 5.82 -20.08
CA SER A 127 0.98 4.49 -20.26
C SER A 127 1.30 3.82 -18.93
N VAL A 128 1.89 4.56 -17.99
CA VAL A 128 2.19 4.06 -16.63
C VAL A 128 0.89 3.74 -15.90
N ASP A 129 -0.11 4.61 -15.98
CA ASP A 129 -1.41 4.40 -15.33
C ASP A 129 -2.11 3.14 -15.85
N LEU A 130 -2.15 2.94 -17.16
CA LEU A 130 -2.73 1.73 -17.76
C LEU A 130 -1.99 0.46 -17.35
N LYS A 131 -0.66 0.48 -17.27
CA LYS A 131 0.14 -0.63 -16.76
C LYS A 131 -0.20 -0.93 -15.30
N LEU A 132 -0.34 0.09 -14.45
CA LEU A 132 -0.70 -0.07 -13.04
C LEU A 132 -2.12 -0.62 -12.87
N ILE A 133 -3.10 -0.18 -13.67
CA ILE A 133 -4.46 -0.75 -13.69
C ILE A 133 -4.40 -2.23 -14.06
N PHE A 134 -3.70 -2.57 -15.14
CA PHE A 134 -3.55 -3.95 -15.60
C PHE A 134 -2.88 -4.82 -14.53
N LEU A 135 -1.77 -4.35 -13.95
CA LEU A 135 -1.08 -5.07 -12.86
C LEU A 135 -1.96 -5.23 -11.62
N THR A 136 -2.76 -4.23 -11.27
CA THR A 136 -3.71 -4.35 -10.16
C THR A 136 -4.71 -5.48 -10.41
N ALA A 137 -5.31 -5.54 -11.59
CA ALA A 137 -6.23 -6.62 -11.95
C ALA A 137 -5.51 -7.98 -11.96
N LEU A 138 -4.32 -8.05 -12.54
CA LEU A 138 -3.53 -9.27 -12.62
C LEU A 138 -3.17 -9.81 -11.22
N VAL A 139 -2.71 -8.95 -10.32
CA VAL A 139 -2.31 -9.31 -8.97
C VAL A 139 -3.50 -9.73 -8.10
N ILE A 140 -4.72 -9.28 -8.39
CA ILE A 140 -5.94 -9.76 -7.72
C ILE A 140 -6.23 -11.22 -8.12
N ILE A 141 -6.06 -11.55 -9.39
CA ILE A 141 -6.35 -12.89 -9.95
C ILE A 141 -5.21 -13.86 -9.60
N ILE A 142 -3.97 -13.44 -9.84
CA ILE A 142 -2.77 -14.26 -9.64
C ILE A 142 -1.91 -13.59 -8.56
N PRO A 143 -1.98 -14.03 -7.30
CA PRO A 143 -1.27 -13.40 -6.20
C PRO A 143 0.23 -13.74 -6.22
N THR A 144 0.96 -13.22 -7.20
CA THR A 144 2.42 -13.26 -7.24
C THR A 144 2.98 -11.84 -7.20
N ASN A 145 4.13 -11.64 -6.54
CA ASN A 145 4.67 -10.32 -6.23
C ASN A 145 5.66 -9.78 -7.25
N ARG A 146 5.94 -10.49 -8.37
CA ARG A 146 7.04 -10.15 -9.26
C ARG A 146 6.65 -9.65 -10.65
N PHE A 147 5.37 -9.58 -10.96
CA PHE A 147 4.95 -9.09 -12.29
C PHE A 147 5.39 -7.64 -12.56
N HIS A 148 5.47 -6.79 -11.55
CA HIS A 148 5.87 -5.40 -11.70
C HIS A 148 7.29 -5.25 -12.25
N GLU A 149 8.21 -6.18 -11.97
CA GLU A 149 9.59 -6.17 -12.46
C GLU A 149 9.67 -6.26 -14.00
N ASN A 150 8.70 -6.94 -14.63
CA ASN A 150 8.62 -7.07 -16.08
C ASN A 150 8.08 -5.82 -16.77
N PHE A 151 7.33 -4.98 -16.04
CA PHE A 151 6.67 -3.78 -16.59
C PHE A 151 7.44 -2.50 -16.33
N PHE A 152 8.26 -2.47 -15.28
CA PHE A 152 9.02 -1.32 -14.83
C PHE A 152 10.44 -1.75 -14.47
N GLN A 153 11.41 -1.36 -15.29
CA GLN A 153 12.83 -1.75 -15.11
C GLN A 153 13.63 -0.74 -14.28
N ASP A 154 13.07 0.45 -14.08
CA ASP A 154 13.71 1.60 -13.44
C ASP A 154 13.15 1.91 -12.04
N LEU A 155 12.49 0.92 -11.43
CA LEU A 155 12.01 1.06 -10.05
C LEU A 155 13.16 1.18 -9.05
N PRO A 156 12.97 1.94 -7.96
CA PRO A 156 13.94 1.95 -6.88
C PRO A 156 14.24 0.53 -6.38
N GLU A 157 15.50 0.25 -6.12
CA GLU A 157 15.91 -1.05 -5.57
C GLU A 157 15.42 -1.21 -4.13
N ARG A 158 15.03 -2.44 -3.81
CA ARG A 158 14.63 -2.84 -2.47
C ARG A 158 15.86 -3.38 -1.73
N ASP A 159 16.18 -2.81 -0.56
CA ASP A 159 17.38 -3.10 0.25
C ASP A 159 17.11 -3.98 1.49
N PHE A 160 15.96 -4.72 1.51
CA PHE A 160 15.58 -5.59 2.63
C PHE A 160 14.77 -6.81 2.17
#